data_73a4f1f110095fc8e5dffd2a69394ab9
#
_entry.id   73a4f1f110095fc8e5dffd2a69394ab9
#
_cell.length_a   1.000
_cell.length_b   1.000
_cell.length_c   1.000
_cell.angle_alpha   90.00
_cell.angle_beta   90.00
_cell.angle_gamma   90.00
#
_symmetry.space_group_name_H-M   'P 1'
#
loop_
_entity.id
_entity.type
_entity.pdbx_description
1 polymer ?
#
loop_
_entity_poly.entity_id
_entity_poly.type
_entity_poly.pdbx_seq_one_letter_code
_entity_poly.pdbx_strand_id
1 'polypeptide(L)'
;MKFKEQIHDYIQRHKGEIVDTLKELITIPSVRGEAEEKTPFGKECARALEFIQKLYESYTFETELDVDGGYLLSYFGQGAKSLGLFAHADVVPGGNDWALTAPFEPLEKDGFIIGRGAMDDKSAVVTSLYCAKIIKELGIPFN
;
A
#
# COMPACT_ATOMS: atom_id res chain seq x y z
N MET A 1 6.71 2.58 27.61
CA MET A 1 6.88 1.64 26.48
C MET A 1 8.06 2.15 25.65
N LYS A 2 9.15 1.39 25.61
CA LYS A 2 10.45 1.78 25.06
C LYS A 2 10.44 2.34 23.62
N PHE A 3 9.54 1.85 22.77
CA PHE A 3 9.51 2.23 21.34
C PHE A 3 8.43 3.27 20.97
N LYS A 4 7.55 3.66 21.87
CA LYS A 4 6.42 4.54 21.54
C LYS A 4 6.86 5.90 20.99
N GLU A 5 7.82 6.54 21.64
CA GLU A 5 8.36 7.84 21.22
C GLU A 5 9.13 7.70 19.90
N GLN A 6 9.97 6.67 19.78
CA GLN A 6 10.73 6.41 18.55
C GLN A 6 9.82 6.17 17.34
N ILE A 7 8.71 5.41 17.52
CA ILE A 7 7.71 5.20 16.48
C ILE A 7 7.02 6.51 16.12
N HIS A 8 6.63 7.30 17.13
CA HIS A 8 6.00 8.59 16.88
C HIS A 8 6.92 9.51 16.07
N ASP A 9 8.17 9.67 16.51
CA ASP A 9 9.16 10.51 15.84
C ASP A 9 9.47 10.02 14.42
N TYR A 10 9.49 8.70 14.23
CA TYR A 10 9.64 8.10 12.91
C TYR A 10 8.49 8.49 12.00
N ILE A 11 7.24 8.31 12.44
CA ILE A 11 6.05 8.69 11.67
C ILE A 11 6.07 10.18 11.33
N GLN A 12 6.39 11.05 12.29
CA GLN A 12 6.46 12.50 12.05
C GLN A 12 7.49 12.86 10.98
N ARG A 13 8.67 12.24 11.01
CA ARG A 13 9.72 12.47 10.01
C ARG A 13 9.38 11.98 8.61
N HIS A 14 8.63 10.88 8.52
CA HIS A 14 8.26 10.24 7.25
C HIS A 14 6.83 10.55 6.79
N LYS A 15 6.10 11.44 7.48
CA LYS A 15 4.71 11.74 7.18
C LYS A 15 4.48 12.12 5.71
N GLY A 16 5.34 12.98 5.15
CA GLY A 16 5.27 13.38 3.75
C GLY A 16 5.43 12.20 2.81
N GLU A 17 6.46 11.38 3.03
CA GLU A 17 6.73 10.16 2.27
C GLU A 17 5.54 9.18 2.31
N ILE A 18 4.94 8.95 3.48
CA ILE A 18 3.76 8.09 3.65
C ILE A 18 2.58 8.61 2.82
N VAL A 19 2.30 9.91 2.92
CA VAL A 19 1.21 10.56 2.18
C VAL A 19 1.45 10.50 0.67
N ASP A 20 2.66 10.81 0.22
CA ASP A 20 3.02 10.80 -1.19
C ASP A 20 2.95 9.38 -1.76
N THR A 21 3.41 8.36 -1.03
CA THR A 21 3.26 6.95 -1.40
C THR A 21 1.79 6.56 -1.61
N LEU A 22 0.90 6.99 -0.71
CA LEU A 22 -0.53 6.72 -0.86
C LEU A 22 -1.11 7.44 -2.08
N LYS A 23 -0.76 8.71 -2.28
CA LYS A 23 -1.20 9.47 -3.45
C LYS A 23 -0.74 8.83 -4.75
N GLU A 24 0.51 8.38 -4.81
CA GLU A 24 1.07 7.70 -5.97
C GLU A 24 0.32 6.38 -6.27
N LEU A 25 0.05 5.57 -5.25
CA LEU A 25 -0.75 4.35 -5.41
C LEU A 25 -2.20 4.66 -5.85
N ILE A 26 -2.81 5.75 -5.39
CA ILE A 26 -4.16 6.17 -5.81
C ILE A 26 -4.20 6.50 -7.31
N THR A 27 -3.12 7.03 -7.90
CA THR A 27 -3.10 7.35 -9.34
C THR A 27 -3.26 6.12 -10.25
N ILE A 28 -3.03 4.92 -9.72
CA ILE A 28 -3.24 3.68 -10.46
C ILE A 28 -4.72 3.32 -10.40
N PRO A 29 -5.47 3.35 -11.52
CA PRO A 29 -6.91 3.07 -11.52
C PRO A 29 -7.16 1.55 -11.50
N SER A 30 -6.77 0.88 -10.42
CA SER A 30 -6.81 -0.57 -10.23
C SER A 30 -8.23 -1.12 -10.09
N VAL A 31 -9.11 -0.69 -10.99
CA VAL A 31 -10.44 -1.26 -11.15
C VAL A 31 -10.31 -2.58 -11.89
N ARG A 32 -11.04 -3.61 -11.44
CA ARG A 32 -11.10 -4.88 -12.14
C ARG A 32 -11.52 -4.67 -13.59
N GLY A 33 -10.67 -5.10 -14.51
CA GLY A 33 -10.86 -5.01 -15.95
C GLY A 33 -11.12 -6.38 -16.59
N GLU A 34 -11.11 -6.39 -17.92
CA GLU A 34 -11.20 -7.63 -18.69
C GLU A 34 -9.97 -8.52 -18.43
N ALA A 35 -10.22 -9.82 -18.34
CA ALA A 35 -9.17 -10.80 -18.16
C ALA A 35 -8.35 -10.96 -19.46
N GLU A 36 -7.04 -10.91 -19.34
CA GLU A 36 -6.08 -11.25 -20.40
C GLU A 36 -5.18 -12.41 -19.92
N GLU A 37 -4.40 -13.01 -20.83
CA GLU A 37 -3.61 -14.23 -20.54
C GLU A 37 -2.77 -14.20 -19.27
N LYS A 38 -2.23 -13.01 -18.91
CA LYS A 38 -1.38 -12.84 -17.72
C LYS A 38 -1.93 -11.82 -16.72
N THR A 39 -3.13 -11.33 -16.92
CA THR A 39 -3.75 -10.32 -16.07
C THR A 39 -5.23 -10.62 -15.87
N PRO A 40 -5.58 -11.68 -15.11
CA PRO A 40 -6.96 -12.17 -15.00
C PRO A 40 -7.91 -11.18 -14.33
N PHE A 41 -7.38 -10.18 -13.65
CA PHE A 41 -8.14 -9.08 -13.03
C PHE A 41 -8.00 -7.75 -13.79
N GLY A 42 -7.36 -7.78 -14.96
CA GLY A 42 -7.07 -6.59 -15.77
C GLY A 42 -5.70 -5.98 -15.50
N LYS A 43 -5.20 -5.24 -16.48
CA LYS A 43 -3.84 -4.65 -16.48
C LYS A 43 -3.60 -3.68 -15.32
N GLU A 44 -4.59 -2.89 -14.94
CA GLU A 44 -4.40 -1.90 -13.89
C GLU A 44 -4.31 -2.53 -12.50
N CYS A 45 -4.99 -3.67 -12.27
CA CYS A 45 -4.80 -4.45 -11.04
C CYS A 45 -3.38 -5.04 -10.99
N ALA A 46 -2.89 -5.62 -12.09
CA ALA A 46 -1.52 -6.13 -12.18
C ALA A 46 -0.49 -5.00 -11.94
N ARG A 47 -0.68 -3.85 -12.59
CA ARG A 47 0.17 -2.66 -12.42
C ARG A 47 0.23 -2.17 -10.96
N ALA A 48 -0.89 -2.24 -10.23
CA ALA A 48 -0.92 -1.88 -8.82
C ALA A 48 -0.07 -2.86 -7.98
N LEU A 49 -0.16 -4.16 -8.23
CA LEU A 49 0.65 -5.16 -7.54
C LEU A 49 2.15 -4.99 -7.86
N GLU A 50 2.51 -4.76 -9.12
CA GLU A 50 3.89 -4.49 -9.53
C GLU A 50 4.45 -3.21 -8.89
N PHE A 51 3.64 -2.16 -8.76
CA PHE A 51 4.03 -0.94 -8.07
C PHE A 51 4.32 -1.23 -6.59
N ILE A 52 3.42 -1.95 -5.92
CA ILE A 52 3.57 -2.32 -4.51
C ILE A 52 4.80 -3.21 -4.33
N GLN A 53 5.05 -4.17 -5.22
CA GLN A 53 6.24 -5.00 -5.20
C GLN A 53 7.51 -4.17 -5.19
N LYS A 54 7.67 -3.28 -6.19
CA LYS A 54 8.83 -2.40 -6.29
C LYS A 54 9.03 -1.54 -5.04
N LEU A 55 7.92 -1.08 -4.46
CA LEU A 55 7.95 -0.29 -3.24
C LEU A 55 8.48 -1.11 -2.05
N TYR A 56 8.00 -2.34 -1.84
CA TYR A 56 8.50 -3.23 -0.79
C TYR A 56 9.97 -3.60 -1.01
N GLU A 57 10.36 -3.92 -2.25
CA GLU A 57 11.74 -4.24 -2.60
C GLU A 57 12.70 -3.07 -2.40
N SER A 58 12.25 -1.82 -2.62
CA SER A 58 13.06 -0.63 -2.36
C SER A 58 13.45 -0.47 -0.89
N TYR A 59 12.66 -1.04 0.02
CA TYR A 59 12.95 -1.15 1.45
C TYR A 59 13.56 -2.49 1.86
N THR A 60 14.05 -3.24 0.86
CA THR A 60 14.73 -4.53 1.08
C THR A 60 13.88 -5.60 1.77
N PHE A 61 12.58 -5.62 1.50
CA PHE A 61 11.72 -6.74 1.83
C PHE A 61 11.78 -7.80 0.74
N GLU A 62 11.70 -9.06 1.14
CA GLU A 62 11.50 -10.16 0.20
C GLU A 62 10.06 -10.16 -0.27
N THR A 63 9.85 -10.40 -1.57
CA THR A 63 8.52 -10.39 -2.18
C THR A 63 8.29 -11.59 -3.07
N GLU A 64 7.05 -12.02 -3.14
CA GLU A 64 6.56 -13.02 -4.08
C GLU A 64 5.31 -12.47 -4.74
N LEU A 65 5.41 -12.18 -6.04
CA LEU A 65 4.30 -11.67 -6.85
C LEU A 65 3.74 -12.80 -7.71
N ASP A 66 2.46 -13.10 -7.51
CA ASP A 66 1.66 -13.95 -8.39
C ASP A 66 0.59 -13.09 -9.08
N VAL A 67 0.89 -12.65 -10.31
CA VAL A 67 -0.05 -11.83 -11.09
C VAL A 67 -1.27 -12.65 -11.52
N ASP A 68 -1.09 -13.92 -11.83
CA ASP A 68 -2.17 -14.84 -12.21
C ASP A 68 -3.09 -15.14 -11.03
N GLY A 69 -2.51 -15.30 -9.83
CA GLY A 69 -3.27 -15.42 -8.58
C GLY A 69 -3.81 -14.09 -8.05
N GLY A 70 -3.29 -12.98 -8.56
CA GLY A 70 -3.71 -11.62 -8.16
C GLY A 70 -3.28 -11.23 -6.76
N TYR A 71 -2.13 -11.72 -6.28
CA TYR A 71 -1.61 -11.38 -4.96
C TYR A 71 -0.12 -11.06 -4.94
N LEU A 72 0.29 -10.32 -3.93
CA LEU A 72 1.66 -10.08 -3.55
C LEU A 72 1.85 -10.48 -2.10
N LEU A 73 2.83 -11.35 -1.85
CA LEU A 73 3.32 -11.63 -0.50
C LEU A 73 4.61 -10.86 -0.25
N SER A 74 4.74 -10.32 0.96
CA SER A 74 5.99 -9.76 1.44
C SER A 74 6.23 -10.22 2.87
N TYR A 75 7.46 -10.59 3.17
CA TYR A 75 7.79 -11.12 4.49
C TYR A 75 9.20 -10.70 4.93
N PHE A 76 9.41 -10.68 6.22
CA PHE A 76 10.71 -10.48 6.83
C PHE A 76 10.76 -11.08 8.24
N GLY A 77 11.96 -11.28 8.74
CA GLY A 77 12.18 -11.87 10.07
C GLY A 77 12.20 -13.40 10.03
N GLN A 78 12.47 -13.98 11.18
CA GLN A 78 12.55 -15.42 11.39
C GLN A 78 11.98 -15.77 12.76
N GLY A 79 11.13 -16.76 12.83
CA GLY A 79 10.54 -17.22 14.07
C GLY A 79 9.51 -18.31 13.86
N ALA A 80 9.06 -18.90 14.96
CA ALA A 80 8.06 -19.97 14.91
C ALA A 80 6.62 -19.45 14.76
N LYS A 81 6.41 -18.15 14.88
CA LYS A 81 5.10 -17.49 14.76
C LYS A 81 5.18 -16.37 13.74
N SER A 82 4.09 -16.17 13.03
CA SER A 82 3.94 -15.10 12.05
C SER A 82 2.75 -14.22 12.41
N LEU A 83 2.86 -12.93 12.12
CA LEU A 83 1.75 -12.00 12.08
C LEU A 83 1.48 -11.64 10.62
N GLY A 84 0.25 -11.88 10.15
CA GLY A 84 -0.18 -11.48 8.81
C GLY A 84 -0.91 -10.14 8.85
N LEU A 85 -0.52 -9.23 7.95
CA LEU A 85 -1.26 -8.01 7.63
C LEU A 85 -1.85 -8.20 6.23
N PHE A 86 -3.14 -7.95 6.09
CA PHE A 86 -3.86 -8.15 4.83
C PHE A 86 -4.49 -6.85 4.38
N ALA A 87 -4.38 -6.56 3.10
CA ALA A 87 -4.99 -5.42 2.45
C ALA A 87 -5.26 -5.75 0.98
N HIS A 88 -6.10 -4.98 0.30
CA HIS A 88 -6.30 -5.11 -1.13
C HIS A 88 -5.95 -3.83 -1.89
N ALA A 89 -5.50 -3.99 -3.14
CA ALA A 89 -5.05 -2.88 -3.98
C ALA A 89 -6.05 -2.54 -5.10
N ASP A 90 -6.98 -3.43 -5.38
CA ASP A 90 -8.06 -3.14 -6.33
C ASP A 90 -9.10 -2.20 -5.72
N VAL A 91 -9.82 -1.53 -6.58
CA VAL A 91 -10.85 -0.57 -6.19
C VAL A 91 -12.08 -0.70 -7.07
N VAL A 92 -13.23 -0.30 -6.55
CA VAL A 92 -14.45 -0.16 -7.36
C VAL A 92 -14.32 1.00 -8.35
N PRO A 93 -15.14 1.03 -9.44
CA PRO A 93 -15.15 2.14 -10.39
C PRO A 93 -15.23 3.50 -9.72
N GLY A 94 -14.55 4.48 -10.30
CA GLY A 94 -14.49 5.84 -9.77
C GLY A 94 -15.84 6.52 -9.60
N GLY A 95 -16.76 6.33 -10.55
CA GLY A 95 -18.01 7.09 -10.62
C GLY A 95 -17.77 8.51 -11.12
N ASN A 96 -18.85 9.30 -11.19
CA ASN A 96 -18.83 10.64 -11.79
C ASN A 96 -19.09 11.79 -10.80
N ASP A 97 -19.46 11.49 -9.55
CA ASP A 97 -19.93 12.48 -8.58
C ASP A 97 -18.80 13.01 -7.68
N TRP A 98 -17.67 13.40 -8.29
CA TRP A 98 -16.53 13.96 -7.57
C TRP A 98 -16.55 15.49 -7.60
N ALA A 99 -16.71 16.10 -6.43
CA ALA A 99 -16.84 17.55 -6.32
C ALA A 99 -15.51 18.32 -6.25
N LEU A 100 -14.42 17.69 -5.80
CA LEU A 100 -13.16 18.35 -5.50
C LEU A 100 -12.00 17.93 -6.42
N THR A 101 -12.02 16.71 -6.92
CA THR A 101 -10.98 16.16 -7.78
C THR A 101 -11.58 15.03 -8.63
N ALA A 102 -10.77 14.39 -9.47
CA ALA A 102 -11.16 13.14 -10.13
C ALA A 102 -10.77 11.91 -9.29
N PRO A 103 -11.41 10.74 -9.53
CA PRO A 103 -11.20 9.54 -8.69
C PRO A 103 -9.74 9.14 -8.48
N PHE A 104 -8.93 9.24 -9.53
CA PHE A 104 -7.52 8.82 -9.55
C PHE A 104 -6.54 10.00 -9.64
N GLU A 105 -7.01 11.19 -9.31
CA GLU A 105 -6.22 12.41 -9.13
C GLU A 105 -6.23 12.78 -7.64
N PRO A 106 -5.35 12.20 -6.83
CA PRO A 106 -5.39 12.38 -5.38
C PRO A 106 -5.14 13.82 -4.98
N LEU A 107 -6.02 14.34 -4.14
CA LEU A 107 -5.94 15.69 -3.59
C LEU A 107 -5.72 15.63 -2.07
N GLU A 108 -4.68 16.30 -1.59
CA GLU A 108 -4.51 16.58 -0.17
C GLU A 108 -5.11 17.95 0.15
N LYS A 109 -6.11 17.97 1.02
CA LYS A 109 -6.80 19.20 1.42
C LYS A 109 -7.30 19.12 2.85
N ASP A 110 -7.04 20.15 3.63
CA ASP A 110 -7.52 20.31 5.01
C ASP A 110 -7.21 19.09 5.92
N GLY A 111 -6.05 18.42 5.68
CA GLY A 111 -5.63 17.24 6.43
C GLY A 111 -6.25 15.93 5.95
N PHE A 112 -6.99 15.93 4.85
CA PHE A 112 -7.59 14.75 4.22
C PHE A 112 -6.88 14.42 2.90
N ILE A 113 -6.82 13.14 2.58
CA ILE A 113 -6.44 12.63 1.26
C ILE A 113 -7.74 12.20 0.57
N ILE A 114 -8.04 12.82 -0.55
CA ILE A 114 -9.27 12.60 -1.33
C ILE A 114 -8.88 11.88 -2.61
N GLY A 115 -9.46 10.71 -2.85
CA GLY A 115 -9.21 9.88 -4.04
C GLY A 115 -9.79 8.48 -3.88
N ARG A 116 -10.01 7.77 -4.98
CA ARG A 116 -10.52 6.39 -4.96
C ARG A 116 -9.44 5.45 -4.39
N GLY A 117 -9.79 4.73 -3.32
CA GLY A 117 -8.86 3.85 -2.59
C GLY A 117 -8.15 4.55 -1.43
N ALA A 118 -8.34 5.87 -1.21
CA ALA A 118 -7.72 6.57 -0.09
C ALA A 118 -8.08 5.95 1.26
N MET A 119 -9.28 5.42 1.40
CA MET A 119 -9.76 4.74 2.60
C MET A 119 -9.91 3.24 2.42
N ASP A 120 -10.42 2.79 1.28
CA ASP A 120 -10.74 1.40 0.95
C ASP A 120 -10.05 1.00 -0.36
N ASP A 121 -8.88 0.31 -0.33
CA ASP A 121 -8.10 -0.12 0.85
C ASP A 121 -6.60 0.18 0.67
N LYS A 122 -6.22 1.07 -0.29
CA LYS A 122 -4.83 1.42 -0.59
C LYS A 122 -4.10 2.03 0.63
N SER A 123 -4.84 2.69 1.53
CA SER A 123 -4.28 3.18 2.78
C SER A 123 -3.80 2.05 3.69
N ALA A 124 -4.51 0.93 3.75
CA ALA A 124 -4.08 -0.22 4.52
C ALA A 124 -2.83 -0.89 3.91
N VAL A 125 -2.70 -0.92 2.57
CA VAL A 125 -1.48 -1.37 1.89
C VAL A 125 -0.29 -0.52 2.35
N VAL A 126 -0.39 0.80 2.27
CA VAL A 126 0.69 1.72 2.66
C VAL A 126 0.95 1.65 4.16
N THR A 127 -0.09 1.59 4.99
CA THR A 127 0.06 1.46 6.44
C THR A 127 0.77 0.17 6.82
N SER A 128 0.44 -0.95 6.19
CA SER A 128 1.09 -2.25 6.43
C SER A 128 2.57 -2.20 6.09
N LEU A 129 2.93 -1.59 4.96
CA LEU A 129 4.32 -1.39 4.58
C LEU A 129 5.08 -0.57 5.63
N TYR A 130 4.56 0.59 6.02
CA TYR A 130 5.26 1.45 6.98
C TYR A 130 5.29 0.86 8.39
N CYS A 131 4.30 0.06 8.79
CA CYS A 131 4.37 -0.73 10.02
C CYS A 131 5.55 -1.71 9.97
N ALA A 132 5.69 -2.46 8.89
CA ALA A 132 6.80 -3.39 8.70
C ALA A 132 8.15 -2.66 8.64
N LYS A 133 8.23 -1.54 7.89
CA LYS A 133 9.43 -0.69 7.79
C LYS A 133 9.87 -0.16 9.14
N ILE A 134 8.95 0.37 9.95
CA ILE A 134 9.23 0.86 11.31
C ILE A 134 9.80 -0.25 12.20
N ILE A 135 9.18 -1.42 12.18
CA ILE A 135 9.66 -2.57 12.98
C ILE A 135 11.08 -2.94 12.56
N LYS A 136 11.35 -3.01 11.26
CA LYS A 136 12.66 -3.37 10.70
C LYS A 136 13.73 -2.32 11.03
N GLU A 137 13.47 -1.04 10.75
CA GLU A 137 14.47 0.02 10.89
C GLU A 137 14.75 0.39 12.36
N LEU A 138 13.76 0.31 13.24
CA LEU A 138 13.95 0.53 14.68
C LEU A 138 14.44 -0.72 15.42
N GLY A 139 14.60 -1.86 14.73
CA GLY A 139 15.02 -3.11 15.34
C GLY A 139 14.07 -3.55 16.46
N ILE A 140 12.76 -3.37 16.26
CA ILE A 140 11.76 -3.76 17.26
C ILE A 140 11.68 -5.28 17.28
N PRO A 141 11.97 -5.92 18.43
CA PRO A 141 11.88 -7.36 18.52
C PRO A 141 10.43 -7.84 18.42
N PHE A 142 10.18 -8.84 17.61
CA PHE A 142 8.91 -9.54 17.47
C PHE A 142 9.16 -11.04 17.36
N ASN A 143 8.23 -11.84 17.89
CA ASN A 143 8.30 -13.30 17.94
C ASN A 143 7.02 -13.92 17.36
#